data_eb167c3bd230a6c9fa70cbd826010b16
#
_entry.id   eb167c3bd230a6c9fa70cbd826010b16
#
_cell.length_a   1.000
_cell.length_b   1.000
_cell.length_c   1.000
_cell.angle_alpha   90.00
_cell.angle_beta   90.00
_cell.angle_gamma   90.00
#
_symmetry.space_group_name_H-M   'P 1'
#
loop_
_entity.id
_entity.type
_entity.pdbx_description
1 polymer ?
#
loop_
_entity_poly.entity_id
_entity_poly.type
_entity_poly.pdbx_seq_one_letter_code
_entity_poly.pdbx_strand_id
1 'polypeptide(L)'
;MEDDSTLFVGLDVHKDSITVAYAAGMGEVELFGKIRSTDAEVDRMSKRLQSKARRIFMVYEAGPCGYGLCRRLVAKGLDCMVCAPSLITRKPGERVKTDRRDAMKLVRSLRAGDLSAVHVPSVEDESFRDLARAWSAAREDLKQARQRLKSFLLTHGVHYLGRPNWGATHRRWLSAFLFDSAWQHLAFDEHRRTIEDRMAQCQRLEAALHEAVVSWRFYPVVLALQAMRGIQFTSAIGLVSELGDLSRFAHPRQLMAWIGVTPSEHSSGSKRRQGSITKTGNSYARKLLIESAWSYRHPARVSIDIQRRHEGIPKPILDRAWDAQLRLCRRYRRLVAKARVRTSRSSPLREN
;
A
#
# COMPACT_ATOMS: atom_id res chain seq x y z
N MET A 1 3.38 -46.39 2.00
CA MET A 1 3.06 -45.81 0.68
C MET A 1 2.23 -44.58 0.96
N GLU A 2 2.90 -43.46 1.20
CA GLU A 2 2.24 -42.13 1.35
C GLU A 2 1.67 -41.70 0.02
N ASP A 3 0.44 -41.31 0.10
CA ASP A 3 -0.49 -41.04 -0.97
C ASP A 3 0.04 -39.91 -1.92
N ASP A 4 0.51 -40.33 -3.09
CA ASP A 4 0.99 -39.49 -4.19
C ASP A 4 -0.14 -38.67 -4.83
N SER A 5 -1.24 -38.49 -4.12
CA SER A 5 -2.49 -37.89 -4.59
C SER A 5 -2.51 -36.36 -4.56
N THR A 6 -1.44 -35.69 -4.13
CA THR A 6 -1.36 -34.22 -4.06
C THR A 6 -0.66 -33.64 -5.26
N LEU A 7 -1.33 -32.74 -5.99
CA LEU A 7 -0.78 -32.01 -7.15
C LEU A 7 -0.44 -30.58 -6.76
N PHE A 8 0.80 -30.18 -6.96
CA PHE A 8 1.27 -28.81 -6.80
C PHE A 8 1.31 -28.11 -8.17
N VAL A 9 0.62 -26.99 -8.32
CA VAL A 9 0.43 -26.30 -9.58
C VAL A 9 0.90 -24.84 -9.48
N GLY A 10 1.81 -24.46 -10.37
CA GLY A 10 2.29 -23.08 -10.52
C GLY A 10 1.68 -22.43 -11.77
N LEU A 11 1.13 -21.25 -11.60
CA LEU A 11 0.48 -20.47 -12.64
C LEU A 11 1.25 -19.17 -12.84
N ASP A 12 1.87 -18.98 -13.99
CA ASP A 12 2.41 -17.69 -14.40
C ASP A 12 1.34 -16.94 -15.20
N VAL A 13 0.70 -15.98 -14.52
CA VAL A 13 -0.54 -15.33 -14.97
C VAL A 13 -0.25 -14.01 -15.64
N HIS A 14 -0.62 -13.91 -16.91
CA HIS A 14 -0.58 -12.70 -17.71
C HIS A 14 -2.00 -12.29 -18.18
N LYS A 15 -2.13 -11.10 -18.74
CA LYS A 15 -3.40 -10.55 -19.21
C LYS A 15 -4.17 -11.52 -20.12
N ASP A 16 -3.49 -12.10 -21.10
CA ASP A 16 -4.12 -12.88 -22.17
C ASP A 16 -3.83 -14.39 -22.08
N SER A 17 -2.92 -14.79 -21.18
CA SER A 17 -2.48 -16.18 -21.10
C SER A 17 -2.00 -16.56 -19.70
N ILE A 18 -2.07 -17.85 -19.42
CA ILE A 18 -1.54 -18.45 -18.19
C ILE A 18 -0.64 -19.61 -18.59
N THR A 19 0.62 -19.57 -18.17
CA THR A 19 1.52 -20.72 -18.30
C THR A 19 1.42 -21.58 -17.06
N VAL A 20 1.14 -22.87 -17.26
CA VAL A 20 0.82 -23.80 -16.18
C VAL A 20 1.89 -24.88 -16.10
N ALA A 21 2.44 -25.10 -14.93
CA ALA A 21 3.31 -26.22 -14.60
C ALA A 21 2.75 -26.95 -13.38
N TYR A 22 3.05 -28.23 -13.23
CA TYR A 22 2.61 -29.02 -12.09
C TYR A 22 3.61 -30.11 -11.70
N ALA A 23 3.48 -30.63 -10.48
CA ALA A 23 4.18 -31.81 -10.01
C ALA A 23 3.27 -32.63 -9.12
N ALA A 24 3.28 -33.96 -9.27
CA ALA A 24 2.62 -34.90 -8.37
C ALA A 24 3.58 -35.25 -7.21
N GLY A 25 3.17 -35.01 -5.98
CA GLY A 25 3.98 -35.26 -4.80
C GLY A 25 5.42 -34.73 -4.94
N MET A 26 6.40 -35.61 -4.76
CA MET A 26 7.83 -35.29 -4.92
C MET A 26 8.38 -35.52 -6.35
N GLY A 27 7.51 -35.88 -7.31
CA GLY A 27 7.87 -36.13 -8.70
C GLY A 27 8.46 -34.92 -9.44
N GLU A 28 8.87 -35.13 -10.68
CA GLU A 28 9.41 -34.07 -11.52
C GLU A 28 8.36 -33.00 -11.85
N VAL A 29 8.83 -31.78 -12.05
CA VAL A 29 7.95 -30.66 -12.46
C VAL A 29 7.74 -30.71 -13.97
N GLU A 30 6.51 -30.93 -14.36
CA GLU A 30 6.07 -31.02 -15.74
C GLU A 30 5.41 -29.71 -16.21
N LEU A 31 5.56 -29.40 -17.49
CA LEU A 31 4.84 -28.33 -18.12
C LEU A 31 3.48 -28.85 -18.61
N PHE A 32 2.39 -28.27 -18.06
CA PHE A 32 1.05 -28.51 -18.59
C PHE A 32 0.84 -27.85 -19.95
N GLY A 33 1.37 -26.63 -20.11
CA GLY A 33 1.28 -25.82 -21.32
C GLY A 33 0.87 -24.38 -21.04
N LYS A 34 0.62 -23.65 -22.11
CA LYS A 34 0.11 -22.28 -22.09
C LYS A 34 -1.36 -22.29 -22.52
N ILE A 35 -2.22 -21.69 -21.72
CA ILE A 35 -3.66 -21.55 -21.97
C ILE A 35 -4.01 -20.07 -22.08
N ARG A 36 -5.17 -19.75 -22.66
CA ARG A 36 -5.73 -18.40 -22.61
C ARG A 36 -6.26 -18.12 -21.19
N SER A 37 -6.24 -16.85 -20.78
CA SER A 37 -6.76 -16.43 -19.48
C SER A 37 -8.31 -16.33 -19.43
N THR A 38 -8.99 -17.02 -20.39
CA THR A 38 -10.45 -17.07 -20.43
C THR A 38 -11.01 -18.09 -19.44
N ASP A 39 -12.20 -17.80 -18.96
CA ASP A 39 -12.92 -18.64 -18.01
C ASP A 39 -13.06 -20.09 -18.46
N ALA A 40 -13.38 -20.31 -19.75
CA ALA A 40 -13.53 -21.64 -20.32
C ALA A 40 -12.22 -22.45 -20.34
N GLU A 41 -11.09 -21.79 -20.63
CA GLU A 41 -9.78 -22.47 -20.61
C GLU A 41 -9.31 -22.78 -19.19
N VAL A 42 -9.54 -21.87 -18.22
CA VAL A 42 -9.27 -22.11 -16.80
C VAL A 42 -10.11 -23.29 -16.30
N ASP A 43 -11.37 -23.39 -16.73
CA ASP A 43 -12.26 -24.51 -16.36
C ASP A 43 -11.81 -25.83 -16.95
N ARG A 44 -11.40 -25.84 -18.22
CA ARG A 44 -10.83 -27.05 -18.85
C ARG A 44 -9.55 -27.50 -18.16
N MET A 45 -8.65 -26.56 -17.87
CA MET A 45 -7.42 -26.83 -17.13
C MET A 45 -7.75 -27.45 -15.76
N SER A 46 -8.65 -26.80 -15.00
CA SER A 46 -9.03 -27.27 -13.67
C SER A 46 -9.58 -28.70 -13.70
N LYS A 47 -10.50 -29.01 -14.61
CA LYS A 47 -11.06 -30.37 -14.78
C LYS A 47 -9.98 -31.41 -15.11
N ARG A 48 -9.04 -31.08 -16.02
CA ARG A 48 -7.92 -31.98 -16.36
C ARG A 48 -6.95 -32.20 -15.22
N LEU A 49 -6.74 -31.20 -14.35
CA LEU A 49 -5.89 -31.38 -13.17
C LEU A 49 -6.63 -32.18 -12.09
N GLN A 50 -7.93 -31.97 -11.90
CA GLN A 50 -8.77 -32.73 -10.96
C GLN A 50 -8.88 -34.22 -11.32
N SER A 51 -8.76 -34.59 -12.61
CA SER A 51 -8.72 -36.01 -13.01
C SER A 51 -7.38 -36.70 -12.67
N LYS A 52 -6.34 -35.94 -12.31
CA LYS A 52 -5.00 -36.47 -12.00
C LYS A 52 -4.77 -36.69 -10.49
N ALA A 53 -5.44 -35.92 -9.61
CA ALA A 53 -5.22 -35.98 -8.18
C ALA A 53 -6.44 -35.52 -7.39
N ARG A 54 -6.57 -36.05 -6.16
CA ARG A 54 -7.66 -35.67 -5.23
C ARG A 54 -7.43 -34.30 -4.59
N ARG A 55 -6.18 -33.95 -4.30
CA ARG A 55 -5.81 -32.66 -3.68
C ARG A 55 -4.96 -31.86 -4.66
N ILE A 56 -5.32 -30.61 -4.85
CA ILE A 56 -4.62 -29.71 -5.78
C ILE A 56 -4.35 -28.41 -5.04
N PHE A 57 -3.05 -28.07 -4.93
CA PHE A 57 -2.61 -26.78 -4.44
C PHE A 57 -2.10 -25.94 -5.60
N MET A 58 -2.76 -24.83 -5.86
CA MET A 58 -2.38 -23.90 -6.92
C MET A 58 -1.74 -22.64 -6.34
N VAL A 59 -0.80 -22.06 -7.07
CA VAL A 59 -0.19 -20.79 -6.70
C VAL A 59 0.07 -19.92 -7.92
N TYR A 60 -0.11 -18.60 -7.75
CA TYR A 60 0.38 -17.60 -8.68
C TYR A 60 0.88 -16.34 -7.96
N GLU A 61 1.69 -15.53 -8.66
CA GLU A 61 2.22 -14.29 -8.10
C GLU A 61 1.18 -13.17 -8.07
N ALA A 62 1.12 -12.42 -6.96
CA ALA A 62 0.34 -11.19 -6.89
C ALA A 62 0.82 -10.19 -7.94
N GLY A 63 -0.07 -9.77 -8.82
CA GLY A 63 0.25 -8.90 -9.95
C GLY A 63 -0.96 -8.13 -10.46
N PRO A 64 -0.85 -7.47 -11.62
CA PRO A 64 -1.91 -6.65 -12.18
C PRO A 64 -3.18 -7.43 -12.57
N CYS A 65 -3.08 -8.77 -12.69
CA CYS A 65 -4.23 -9.63 -12.97
C CYS A 65 -5.17 -9.82 -11.76
N GLY A 66 -4.82 -9.29 -10.59
CA GLY A 66 -5.67 -9.25 -9.41
C GLY A 66 -5.97 -10.62 -8.81
N TYR A 67 -7.10 -10.71 -8.11
CA TYR A 67 -7.50 -11.89 -7.32
C TYR A 67 -8.66 -12.69 -7.94
N GLY A 68 -9.18 -12.29 -9.10
CA GLY A 68 -10.32 -12.94 -9.75
C GLY A 68 -10.09 -14.43 -10.02
N LEU A 69 -8.89 -14.78 -10.49
CA LEU A 69 -8.51 -16.18 -10.73
C LEU A 69 -8.51 -17.01 -9.43
N CYS A 70 -7.93 -16.50 -8.35
CA CYS A 70 -7.91 -17.19 -7.05
C CYS A 70 -9.34 -17.43 -6.56
N ARG A 71 -10.19 -16.42 -6.55
CA ARG A 71 -11.60 -16.55 -6.11
C ARG A 71 -12.35 -17.58 -6.94
N ARG A 72 -12.12 -17.58 -8.25
CA ARG A 72 -12.74 -18.55 -9.15
C ARG A 72 -12.30 -19.99 -8.87
N LEU A 73 -11.01 -20.21 -8.66
CA LEU A 73 -10.46 -21.54 -8.34
C LEU A 73 -10.97 -22.03 -6.97
N VAL A 74 -10.98 -21.15 -5.97
CA VAL A 74 -11.51 -21.48 -4.63
C VAL A 74 -13.00 -21.78 -4.69
N ALA A 75 -13.80 -21.05 -5.46
CA ALA A 75 -15.22 -21.34 -5.67
C ALA A 75 -15.48 -22.71 -6.33
N LYS A 76 -14.48 -23.29 -6.99
CA LYS A 76 -14.52 -24.63 -7.57
C LYS A 76 -13.97 -25.73 -6.62
N GLY A 77 -13.68 -25.40 -5.37
CA GLY A 77 -13.13 -26.31 -4.39
C GLY A 77 -11.64 -26.61 -4.57
N LEU A 78 -10.90 -25.75 -5.28
CA LEU A 78 -9.47 -25.87 -5.46
C LEU A 78 -8.73 -24.95 -4.49
N ASP A 79 -7.70 -25.45 -3.82
CA ASP A 79 -6.84 -24.64 -2.98
C ASP A 79 -5.96 -23.75 -3.86
N CYS A 80 -6.11 -22.43 -3.73
CA CYS A 80 -5.34 -21.46 -4.48
C CYS A 80 -4.70 -20.40 -3.58
N MET A 81 -3.38 -20.31 -3.65
CA MET A 81 -2.58 -19.31 -2.96
C MET A 81 -2.16 -18.20 -3.93
N VAL A 82 -2.27 -16.96 -3.50
CA VAL A 82 -1.57 -15.83 -4.16
C VAL A 82 -0.33 -15.53 -3.35
N CYS A 83 0.84 -15.55 -3.96
CA CYS A 83 2.10 -15.31 -3.25
C CYS A 83 2.71 -13.94 -3.56
N ALA A 84 3.55 -13.45 -2.65
CA ALA A 84 4.24 -12.18 -2.79
C ALA A 84 5.47 -12.31 -3.71
N PRO A 85 5.54 -11.60 -4.85
CA PRO A 85 6.66 -11.71 -5.81
C PRO A 85 8.03 -11.38 -5.20
N SER A 86 8.06 -10.42 -4.27
CA SER A 86 9.28 -9.96 -3.61
C SER A 86 9.89 -10.96 -2.64
N LEU A 87 9.15 -11.98 -2.25
CA LEU A 87 9.59 -13.01 -1.30
C LEU A 87 9.94 -14.35 -1.97
N ILE A 88 9.81 -14.43 -3.30
CA ILE A 88 10.21 -15.64 -4.04
C ILE A 88 11.73 -15.64 -4.20
N THR A 89 12.37 -16.67 -3.66
CA THR A 89 13.82 -16.83 -3.72
C THR A 89 14.30 -16.91 -5.16
N ARG A 90 15.24 -16.05 -5.56
CA ARG A 90 15.91 -16.10 -6.86
C ARG A 90 17.32 -16.66 -6.67
N LYS A 91 17.69 -17.61 -7.52
CA LYS A 91 19.08 -18.12 -7.52
C LYS A 91 20.03 -17.02 -8.02
N PRO A 92 21.15 -16.76 -7.35
CA PRO A 92 22.18 -15.86 -7.86
C PRO A 92 22.63 -16.34 -9.27
N GLY A 93 22.70 -15.40 -10.24
CA GLY A 93 23.14 -15.73 -11.60
C GLY A 93 22.03 -16.17 -12.59
N GLU A 94 20.78 -16.31 -12.15
CA GLU A 94 19.67 -16.63 -13.06
C GLU A 94 19.30 -15.39 -13.90
N ARG A 95 19.83 -15.33 -15.12
CA ARG A 95 19.66 -14.20 -16.06
C ARG A 95 18.55 -14.41 -17.08
N VAL A 96 18.06 -15.65 -17.23
CA VAL A 96 17.05 -15.98 -18.26
C VAL A 96 15.70 -16.13 -17.58
N LYS A 97 14.80 -15.18 -17.87
CA LYS A 97 13.40 -15.20 -17.44
C LYS A 97 12.51 -15.67 -18.59
N THR A 98 11.67 -16.69 -18.35
CA THR A 98 10.63 -17.15 -19.26
C THR A 98 9.42 -17.62 -18.47
N ASP A 99 8.21 -17.42 -19.02
CA ASP A 99 6.94 -17.83 -18.39
C ASP A 99 6.99 -19.31 -17.92
N ARG A 100 7.58 -20.18 -18.73
CA ARG A 100 7.77 -21.61 -18.39
C ARG A 100 8.61 -21.78 -17.12
N ARG A 101 9.74 -21.08 -17.00
CA ARG A 101 10.61 -21.18 -15.84
C ARG A 101 9.96 -20.60 -14.60
N ASP A 102 9.22 -19.50 -14.74
CA ASP A 102 8.52 -18.86 -13.64
C ASP A 102 7.40 -19.78 -13.11
N ALA A 103 6.57 -20.40 -13.97
CA ALA A 103 5.59 -21.38 -13.57
C ALA A 103 6.22 -22.61 -12.87
N MET A 104 7.28 -23.19 -13.43
CA MET A 104 7.99 -24.33 -12.82
C MET A 104 8.64 -23.97 -11.47
N LYS A 105 9.13 -22.75 -11.33
CA LYS A 105 9.71 -22.24 -10.08
C LYS A 105 8.64 -22.12 -9.00
N LEU A 106 7.46 -21.60 -9.35
CA LEU A 106 6.32 -21.52 -8.42
C LEU A 106 5.94 -22.89 -7.88
N VAL A 107 5.91 -23.94 -8.73
CA VAL A 107 5.66 -25.32 -8.27
C VAL A 107 6.70 -25.76 -7.25
N ARG A 108 7.99 -25.56 -7.53
CA ARG A 108 9.08 -25.97 -6.64
C ARG A 108 9.02 -25.24 -5.29
N SER A 109 8.79 -23.92 -5.35
CA SER A 109 8.68 -23.11 -4.12
C SER A 109 7.42 -23.40 -3.32
N LEU A 110 6.28 -23.72 -3.98
CA LEU A 110 5.06 -24.14 -3.31
C LEU A 110 5.28 -25.46 -2.56
N ARG A 111 5.88 -26.43 -3.21
CA ARG A 111 6.20 -27.74 -2.63
C ARG A 111 7.21 -27.66 -1.47
N ALA A 112 8.18 -26.76 -1.58
CA ALA A 112 9.17 -26.53 -0.51
C ALA A 112 8.59 -25.74 0.69
N GLY A 113 7.38 -25.17 0.58
CA GLY A 113 6.82 -24.32 1.63
C GLY A 113 7.46 -22.92 1.73
N ASP A 114 8.25 -22.52 0.73
CA ASP A 114 9.04 -21.26 0.74
C ASP A 114 8.22 -20.04 0.34
N LEU A 115 6.93 -20.18 0.05
CA LEU A 115 6.08 -19.10 -0.42
C LEU A 115 5.33 -18.42 0.73
N SER A 116 5.31 -17.10 0.69
CA SER A 116 4.51 -16.29 1.60
C SER A 116 3.18 -15.92 0.95
N ALA A 117 2.08 -16.35 1.56
CA ALA A 117 0.73 -16.04 1.08
C ALA A 117 0.42 -14.55 1.22
N VAL A 118 -0.18 -13.97 0.19
CA VAL A 118 -0.81 -12.66 0.23
C VAL A 118 -2.26 -12.83 0.67
N HIS A 119 -2.71 -11.99 1.59
CA HIS A 119 -4.12 -11.96 1.95
C HIS A 119 -4.99 -11.51 0.76
N VAL A 120 -5.89 -12.35 0.34
CA VAL A 120 -6.89 -12.04 -0.68
C VAL A 120 -8.08 -11.38 0.00
N PRO A 121 -8.37 -10.09 -0.27
CA PRO A 121 -9.50 -9.40 0.34
C PRO A 121 -10.83 -9.95 -0.20
N SER A 122 -11.92 -9.71 0.50
CA SER A 122 -13.27 -9.90 -0.07
C SER A 122 -13.48 -8.97 -1.27
N VAL A 123 -14.48 -9.24 -2.11
CA VAL A 123 -14.82 -8.35 -3.24
C VAL A 123 -15.21 -6.97 -2.73
N GLU A 124 -15.94 -6.91 -1.61
CA GLU A 124 -16.32 -5.66 -0.96
C GLU A 124 -15.10 -4.87 -0.48
N ASP A 125 -14.19 -5.51 0.28
CA ASP A 125 -12.97 -4.86 0.78
C ASP A 125 -12.06 -4.38 -0.37
N GLU A 126 -12.03 -5.13 -1.48
CA GLU A 126 -11.31 -4.73 -2.68
C GLU A 126 -11.92 -3.48 -3.31
N SER A 127 -13.25 -3.41 -3.40
CA SER A 127 -13.98 -2.24 -3.93
C SER A 127 -13.69 -0.98 -3.09
N PHE A 128 -13.70 -1.09 -1.76
CA PHE A 128 -13.31 0.03 -0.89
C PHE A 128 -11.85 0.44 -1.10
N ARG A 129 -10.96 -0.52 -1.27
CA ARG A 129 -9.55 -0.24 -1.56
C ARG A 129 -9.37 0.49 -2.89
N ASP A 130 -10.13 0.11 -3.92
CA ASP A 130 -10.07 0.75 -5.22
C ASP A 130 -10.57 2.20 -5.15
N LEU A 131 -11.67 2.45 -4.42
CA LEU A 131 -12.18 3.81 -4.19
C LEU A 131 -11.18 4.67 -3.39
N ALA A 132 -10.58 4.12 -2.34
CA ALA A 132 -9.56 4.80 -1.54
C ALA A 132 -8.30 5.12 -2.37
N ARG A 133 -7.87 4.20 -3.24
CA ARG A 133 -6.76 4.40 -4.17
C ARG A 133 -7.07 5.44 -5.23
N ALA A 134 -8.28 5.44 -5.78
CA ALA A 134 -8.73 6.47 -6.72
C ALA A 134 -8.69 7.86 -6.10
N TRP A 135 -9.15 8.01 -4.86
CA TRP A 135 -9.02 9.27 -4.10
C TRP A 135 -7.56 9.66 -3.89
N SER A 136 -6.71 8.71 -3.51
CA SER A 136 -5.28 8.98 -3.31
C SER A 136 -4.59 9.42 -4.59
N ALA A 137 -4.90 8.81 -5.72
CA ALA A 137 -4.39 9.19 -7.04
C ALA A 137 -4.83 10.61 -7.41
N ALA A 138 -6.12 10.93 -7.23
CA ALA A 138 -6.64 12.29 -7.47
C ALA A 138 -5.96 13.35 -6.60
N ARG A 139 -5.63 13.04 -5.35
CA ARG A 139 -4.86 13.91 -4.45
C ARG A 139 -3.43 14.15 -4.93
N GLU A 140 -2.78 13.11 -5.45
CA GLU A 140 -1.42 13.25 -6.02
C GLU A 140 -1.46 14.06 -7.32
N ASP A 141 -2.45 13.85 -8.19
CA ASP A 141 -2.66 14.64 -9.41
C ASP A 141 -2.89 16.12 -9.09
N LEU A 142 -3.71 16.41 -8.06
CA LEU A 142 -3.92 17.78 -7.59
C LEU A 142 -2.63 18.41 -7.08
N LYS A 143 -1.83 17.67 -6.33
CA LYS A 143 -0.52 18.15 -5.85
C LYS A 143 0.41 18.45 -7.02
N GLN A 144 0.47 17.60 -8.03
CA GLN A 144 1.26 17.80 -9.23
C GLN A 144 0.77 19.00 -10.05
N ALA A 145 -0.54 19.17 -10.22
CA ALA A 145 -1.12 20.33 -10.88
C ALA A 145 -0.72 21.66 -10.19
N ARG A 146 -0.82 21.67 -8.85
CA ARG A 146 -0.37 22.83 -8.04
C ARG A 146 1.13 23.09 -8.18
N GLN A 147 1.95 22.05 -8.25
CA GLN A 147 3.39 22.19 -8.44
C GLN A 147 3.72 22.74 -9.83
N ARG A 148 3.02 22.30 -10.89
CA ARG A 148 3.17 22.80 -12.25
C ARG A 148 2.86 24.30 -12.32
N LEU A 149 1.73 24.74 -11.76
CA LEU A 149 1.39 26.17 -11.73
C LEU A 149 2.42 26.97 -10.95
N LYS A 150 2.88 26.47 -9.80
CA LYS A 150 3.92 27.15 -9.02
C LYS A 150 5.22 27.29 -9.82
N SER A 151 5.64 26.25 -10.54
CA SER A 151 6.83 26.29 -11.39
C SER A 151 6.65 27.26 -12.55
N PHE A 152 5.47 27.27 -13.20
CA PHE A 152 5.14 28.21 -14.26
C PHE A 152 5.24 29.67 -13.79
N LEU A 153 4.62 30.02 -12.66
CA LEU A 153 4.71 31.36 -12.09
C LEU A 153 6.16 31.76 -11.77
N LEU A 154 6.91 30.83 -11.18
CA LEU A 154 8.33 31.06 -10.85
C LEU A 154 9.18 31.33 -12.09
N THR A 155 8.97 30.60 -13.19
CA THR A 155 9.67 30.81 -14.48
C THR A 155 9.46 32.21 -15.02
N HIS A 156 8.31 32.82 -14.74
CA HIS A 156 7.97 34.18 -15.16
C HIS A 156 8.24 35.26 -14.09
N GLY A 157 8.99 34.91 -13.02
CA GLY A 157 9.33 35.86 -11.95
C GLY A 157 8.13 36.27 -11.08
N VAL A 158 7.01 35.57 -11.19
CA VAL A 158 5.78 35.90 -10.45
C VAL A 158 5.79 35.25 -9.08
N HIS A 159 5.75 36.05 -8.03
CA HIS A 159 5.83 35.59 -6.65
C HIS A 159 4.62 36.05 -5.83
N TYR A 160 3.96 35.12 -5.18
CA TYR A 160 2.96 35.43 -4.16
C TYR A 160 3.65 35.74 -2.83
N LEU A 161 3.49 36.99 -2.33
CA LEU A 161 4.15 37.44 -1.09
C LEU A 161 3.58 36.84 0.19
N GLY A 162 2.39 36.19 0.13
CA GLY A 162 1.76 35.51 1.25
C GLY A 162 2.15 34.04 1.36
N ARG A 163 1.44 33.30 2.21
CA ARG A 163 1.57 31.84 2.29
C ARG A 163 0.79 31.18 1.15
N PRO A 164 1.44 30.45 0.22
CA PRO A 164 0.76 29.77 -0.88
C PRO A 164 0.06 28.48 -0.42
N ASN A 165 -0.99 28.63 0.39
CA ASN A 165 -1.72 27.53 1.04
C ASN A 165 -3.00 27.09 0.29
N TRP A 166 -3.26 27.66 -0.89
CA TRP A 166 -4.47 27.42 -1.69
C TRP A 166 -5.79 27.82 -0.99
N GLY A 167 -5.69 28.64 0.04
CA GLY A 167 -6.83 29.23 0.74
C GLY A 167 -7.49 30.35 -0.09
N ALA A 168 -8.58 30.91 0.44
CA ALA A 168 -9.38 31.93 -0.26
C ALA A 168 -8.55 33.15 -0.76
N THR A 169 -7.64 33.64 0.06
CA THR A 169 -6.78 34.79 -0.28
C THR A 169 -5.80 34.46 -1.42
N HIS A 170 -5.16 33.29 -1.39
CA HIS A 170 -4.26 32.86 -2.46
C HIS A 170 -5.02 32.63 -3.77
N ARG A 171 -6.22 32.02 -3.70
CA ARG A 171 -7.07 31.82 -4.88
C ARG A 171 -7.57 33.15 -5.47
N ARG A 172 -7.97 34.11 -4.65
CA ARG A 172 -8.33 35.47 -5.12
C ARG A 172 -7.17 36.16 -5.83
N TRP A 173 -5.95 36.06 -5.27
CA TRP A 173 -4.77 36.58 -5.92
C TRP A 173 -4.52 35.90 -7.27
N LEU A 174 -4.58 34.60 -7.37
CA LEU A 174 -4.47 33.87 -8.63
C LEU A 174 -5.54 34.30 -9.65
N SER A 175 -6.76 34.58 -9.21
CA SER A 175 -7.87 34.99 -10.10
C SER A 175 -7.73 36.42 -10.59
N ALA A 176 -7.06 37.26 -9.83
CA ALA A 176 -6.83 38.68 -10.18
C ALA A 176 -5.54 38.91 -11.00
N PHE A 177 -4.65 37.89 -11.05
CA PHE A 177 -3.39 38.01 -11.74
C PHE A 177 -3.57 37.87 -13.26
N LEU A 178 -2.98 38.79 -14.03
CA LEU A 178 -2.99 38.81 -15.49
C LEU A 178 -1.56 38.83 -16.01
N PHE A 179 -1.28 38.08 -17.06
CA PHE A 179 -0.07 38.18 -17.85
C PHE A 179 -0.30 39.17 -18.99
N ASP A 180 0.73 39.96 -19.34
CA ASP A 180 0.67 40.90 -20.47
C ASP A 180 0.52 40.17 -21.81
N SER A 181 1.16 39.02 -21.96
CA SER A 181 1.02 38.19 -23.15
C SER A 181 -0.25 37.33 -23.08
N ALA A 182 -1.11 37.45 -24.08
CA ALA A 182 -2.34 36.65 -24.21
C ALA A 182 -2.06 35.14 -24.19
N TRP A 183 -0.95 34.68 -24.76
CA TRP A 183 -0.57 33.27 -24.80
C TRP A 183 -0.10 32.75 -23.43
N GLN A 184 0.63 33.56 -22.69
CA GLN A 184 1.04 33.25 -21.33
C GLN A 184 -0.17 33.22 -20.40
N HIS A 185 -1.12 34.15 -20.58
CA HIS A 185 -2.35 34.20 -19.80
C HIS A 185 -3.22 32.97 -20.07
N LEU A 186 -3.36 32.54 -21.34
CA LEU A 186 -4.06 31.35 -21.71
C LEU A 186 -3.44 30.09 -21.04
N ALA A 187 -2.11 29.95 -21.08
CA ALA A 187 -1.40 28.85 -20.43
C ALA A 187 -1.61 28.86 -18.89
N PHE A 188 -1.58 30.02 -18.28
CA PHE A 188 -1.84 30.21 -16.86
C PHE A 188 -3.26 29.79 -16.49
N ASP A 189 -4.26 30.19 -17.27
CA ASP A 189 -5.65 29.82 -17.06
C ASP A 189 -5.88 28.31 -17.18
N GLU A 190 -5.24 27.65 -18.14
CA GLU A 190 -5.31 26.19 -18.26
C GLU A 190 -4.72 25.47 -17.03
N HIS A 191 -3.64 25.97 -16.46
CA HIS A 191 -3.11 25.48 -15.20
C HIS A 191 -4.10 25.67 -14.04
N ARG A 192 -4.79 26.80 -13.98
CA ARG A 192 -5.81 27.09 -12.95
C ARG A 192 -7.00 26.17 -13.08
N ARG A 193 -7.59 26.02 -14.29
CA ARG A 193 -8.69 25.12 -14.60
C ARG A 193 -8.35 23.68 -14.21
N THR A 194 -7.15 23.21 -14.59
CA THR A 194 -6.68 21.86 -14.19
C THR A 194 -6.71 21.68 -12.67
N ILE A 195 -6.32 22.68 -11.88
CA ILE A 195 -6.36 22.60 -10.43
C ILE A 195 -7.80 22.54 -9.90
N GLU A 196 -8.70 23.35 -10.46
CA GLU A 196 -10.13 23.39 -10.09
C GLU A 196 -10.79 22.04 -10.37
N ASP A 197 -10.55 21.45 -11.55
CA ASP A 197 -11.06 20.14 -11.93
C ASP A 197 -10.54 19.04 -10.99
N ARG A 198 -9.25 19.04 -10.65
CA ARG A 198 -8.68 18.08 -9.70
C ARG A 198 -9.20 18.27 -8.28
N MET A 199 -9.47 19.51 -7.86
CA MET A 199 -10.13 19.78 -6.58
C MET A 199 -11.55 19.22 -6.55
N ALA A 200 -12.33 19.47 -7.59
CA ALA A 200 -13.69 18.92 -7.71
C ALA A 200 -13.69 17.38 -7.75
N GLN A 201 -12.73 16.75 -8.44
CA GLN A 201 -12.56 15.31 -8.45
C GLN A 201 -12.27 14.76 -7.05
N CYS A 202 -11.34 15.39 -6.31
CA CYS A 202 -11.04 14.98 -4.92
C CYS A 202 -12.28 15.08 -4.03
N GLN A 203 -13.06 16.15 -4.15
CA GLN A 203 -14.28 16.35 -3.37
C GLN A 203 -15.35 15.29 -3.67
N ARG A 204 -15.58 14.96 -4.96
CA ARG A 204 -16.54 13.91 -5.34
C ARG A 204 -16.13 12.54 -4.78
N LEU A 205 -14.84 12.18 -4.88
CA LEU A 205 -14.35 10.90 -4.36
C LEU A 205 -14.37 10.85 -2.83
N GLU A 206 -14.11 11.97 -2.15
CA GLU A 206 -14.19 12.05 -0.69
C GLU A 206 -15.65 11.93 -0.22
N ALA A 207 -16.60 12.56 -0.89
CA ALA A 207 -18.02 12.41 -0.61
C ALA A 207 -18.49 10.95 -0.81
N ALA A 208 -18.08 10.31 -1.90
CA ALA A 208 -18.38 8.91 -2.15
C ALA A 208 -17.78 7.98 -1.07
N LEU A 209 -16.57 8.26 -0.59
CA LEU A 209 -15.97 7.52 0.54
C LEU A 209 -16.78 7.68 1.82
N HIS A 210 -17.26 8.89 2.12
CA HIS A 210 -18.09 9.14 3.30
C HIS A 210 -19.43 8.41 3.23
N GLU A 211 -20.05 8.36 2.07
CA GLU A 211 -21.32 7.65 1.86
C GLU A 211 -21.12 6.13 1.96
N ALA A 212 -20.16 5.60 1.23
CA ALA A 212 -19.93 4.16 1.13
C ALA A 212 -19.48 3.53 2.46
N VAL A 213 -18.62 4.20 3.23
CA VAL A 213 -17.97 3.62 4.42
C VAL A 213 -18.94 3.20 5.52
N VAL A 214 -20.11 3.82 5.60
CA VAL A 214 -21.10 3.58 6.67
C VAL A 214 -21.60 2.13 6.65
N SER A 215 -21.73 1.54 5.45
CA SER A 215 -22.14 0.14 5.26
C SER A 215 -20.98 -0.85 5.37
N TRP A 216 -19.73 -0.38 5.38
CA TRP A 216 -18.58 -1.26 5.36
C TRP A 216 -18.32 -1.91 6.73
N ARG A 217 -18.11 -3.22 6.74
CA ARG A 217 -17.85 -4.01 7.97
C ARG A 217 -16.72 -3.46 8.84
N PHE A 218 -15.76 -2.74 8.26
CA PHE A 218 -14.65 -2.13 8.97
C PHE A 218 -14.90 -0.67 9.39
N TYR A 219 -16.11 -0.14 9.21
CA TYR A 219 -16.44 1.21 9.66
C TYR A 219 -16.10 1.49 11.14
N PRO A 220 -16.40 0.56 12.10
CA PRO A 220 -15.99 0.75 13.49
C PRO A 220 -14.47 0.89 13.66
N VAL A 221 -13.68 0.19 12.85
CA VAL A 221 -12.20 0.29 12.87
C VAL A 221 -11.74 1.64 12.32
N VAL A 222 -12.39 2.14 11.26
CA VAL A 222 -12.13 3.47 10.70
C VAL A 222 -12.39 4.55 11.75
N LEU A 223 -13.50 4.47 12.49
CA LEU A 223 -13.84 5.38 13.59
C LEU A 223 -12.79 5.31 14.71
N ALA A 224 -12.43 4.09 15.14
CA ALA A 224 -11.45 3.89 16.20
C ALA A 224 -10.07 4.47 15.84
N LEU A 225 -9.62 4.34 14.58
CA LEU A 225 -8.37 4.92 14.13
C LEU A 225 -8.40 6.45 14.10
N GLN A 226 -9.56 7.07 13.86
CA GLN A 226 -9.71 8.52 13.88
C GLN A 226 -9.59 9.12 15.30
N ALA A 227 -9.73 8.31 16.35
CA ALA A 227 -9.43 8.75 17.72
C ALA A 227 -7.94 9.10 17.89
N MET A 228 -7.08 8.51 17.06
CA MET A 228 -5.64 8.75 17.13
C MET A 228 -5.26 10.09 16.48
N ARG A 229 -4.37 10.81 17.14
CA ARG A 229 -3.80 12.04 16.58
C ARG A 229 -3.06 11.74 15.27
N GLY A 230 -3.34 12.56 14.25
CA GLY A 230 -2.70 12.46 12.93
C GLY A 230 -3.38 11.52 11.96
N ILE A 231 -4.36 10.74 12.39
CA ILE A 231 -5.15 9.89 11.52
C ILE A 231 -6.53 10.54 11.34
N GLN A 232 -6.77 11.11 10.18
CA GLN A 232 -8.07 11.64 9.79
C GLN A 232 -8.85 10.61 8.98
N PHE A 233 -10.10 10.90 8.64
CA PHE A 233 -11.03 10.02 7.94
C PHE A 233 -10.42 9.32 6.72
N THR A 234 -9.91 10.07 5.76
CA THR A 234 -9.34 9.52 4.52
C THR A 234 -8.08 8.69 4.77
N SER A 235 -7.26 9.08 5.77
CA SER A 235 -6.09 8.29 6.17
C SER A 235 -6.50 7.00 6.88
N ALA A 236 -7.56 7.02 7.69
CA ALA A 236 -8.10 5.84 8.35
C ALA A 236 -8.65 4.85 7.32
N ILE A 237 -9.48 5.31 6.37
CA ILE A 237 -9.98 4.46 5.28
C ILE A 237 -8.81 3.89 4.46
N GLY A 238 -7.87 4.73 4.03
CA GLY A 238 -6.72 4.27 3.27
C GLY A 238 -5.89 3.21 4.01
N LEU A 239 -5.72 3.35 5.33
CA LEU A 239 -5.05 2.33 6.14
C LEU A 239 -5.85 1.04 6.22
N VAL A 240 -7.14 1.12 6.56
CA VAL A 240 -7.99 -0.06 6.74
C VAL A 240 -8.20 -0.80 5.42
N SER A 241 -8.39 -0.10 4.31
CA SER A 241 -8.56 -0.71 2.98
C SER A 241 -7.31 -1.47 2.50
N GLU A 242 -6.13 -1.02 2.88
CA GLU A 242 -4.88 -1.72 2.55
C GLU A 242 -4.53 -2.83 3.54
N LEU A 243 -4.81 -2.63 4.81
CA LEU A 243 -4.51 -3.59 5.86
C LEU A 243 -5.54 -4.73 5.94
N GLY A 244 -6.80 -4.45 5.61
CA GLY A 244 -7.89 -5.40 5.82
C GLY A 244 -8.11 -5.71 7.29
N ASP A 245 -8.42 -6.96 7.59
CA ASP A 245 -8.62 -7.42 8.95
C ASP A 245 -7.31 -7.37 9.75
N LEU A 246 -7.28 -6.50 10.77
CA LEU A 246 -6.12 -6.35 11.65
C LEU A 246 -5.90 -7.54 12.58
N SER A 247 -6.92 -8.38 12.83
CA SER A 247 -6.82 -9.57 13.68
C SER A 247 -5.86 -10.63 13.11
N ARG A 248 -5.60 -10.61 11.81
CA ARG A 248 -4.62 -11.48 11.14
C ARG A 248 -3.17 -11.26 11.59
N PHE A 249 -2.91 -10.16 12.28
CA PHE A 249 -1.59 -9.88 12.84
C PHE A 249 -1.58 -10.24 14.33
N ALA A 250 -1.09 -11.42 14.68
CA ALA A 250 -1.01 -11.88 16.08
C ALA A 250 -0.13 -10.97 16.96
N HIS A 251 0.82 -10.23 16.34
CA HIS A 251 1.72 -9.35 17.07
C HIS A 251 2.05 -8.08 16.25
N PRO A 252 2.19 -6.89 16.88
CA PRO A 252 2.52 -5.63 16.19
C PRO A 252 3.76 -5.69 15.31
N ARG A 253 4.76 -6.52 15.63
CA ARG A 253 5.96 -6.71 14.79
C ARG A 253 5.65 -7.31 13.43
N GLN A 254 4.62 -8.17 13.32
CA GLN A 254 4.19 -8.72 12.04
C GLN A 254 3.63 -7.62 11.15
N LEU A 255 2.81 -6.73 11.70
CA LEU A 255 2.31 -5.55 10.99
C LEU A 255 3.47 -4.63 10.56
N MET A 256 4.46 -4.39 11.45
CA MET A 256 5.63 -3.59 11.11
C MET A 256 6.44 -4.20 9.96
N ALA A 257 6.63 -5.52 9.96
CA ALA A 257 7.31 -6.25 8.88
C ALA A 257 6.51 -6.19 7.59
N TRP A 258 5.19 -6.39 7.68
CA TRP A 258 4.28 -6.32 6.53
C TRP A 258 4.26 -4.94 5.85
N ILE A 259 4.37 -3.86 6.65
CA ILE A 259 4.45 -2.48 6.14
C ILE A 259 5.89 -2.14 5.68
N GLY A 260 6.90 -2.91 6.09
CA GLY A 260 8.29 -2.68 5.78
C GLY A 260 8.92 -1.51 6.55
N VAL A 261 8.51 -1.31 7.81
CA VAL A 261 9.10 -0.32 8.73
C VAL A 261 10.08 -0.94 9.73
N THR A 262 10.36 -2.22 9.61
CA THR A 262 11.44 -2.90 10.35
C THR A 262 12.80 -2.55 9.75
N PRO A 263 13.85 -2.34 10.58
CA PRO A 263 15.19 -2.13 10.06
C PRO A 263 15.68 -3.39 9.33
N SER A 264 16.45 -3.19 8.26
CA SER A 264 17.23 -4.29 7.66
C SER A 264 18.36 -4.68 8.61
N GLU A 265 18.74 -5.94 8.63
CA GLU A 265 19.80 -6.45 9.48
C GLU A 265 20.72 -7.37 8.69
N HIS A 266 22.02 -7.14 8.81
CA HIS A 266 23.10 -7.93 8.23
C HIS A 266 24.11 -8.24 9.33
N SER A 267 23.65 -9.00 10.34
CA SER A 267 24.47 -9.36 11.51
C SER A 267 25.16 -10.69 11.29
N SER A 268 26.41 -10.81 11.69
CA SER A 268 27.12 -12.07 11.72
C SER A 268 27.98 -12.19 13.01
N GLY A 269 27.91 -13.33 13.67
CA GLY A 269 28.56 -13.55 14.95
C GLY A 269 28.09 -12.53 16.00
N SER A 270 29.00 -11.92 16.71
CA SER A 270 28.74 -10.93 17.77
C SER A 270 28.43 -9.51 17.23
N LYS A 271 28.67 -9.27 15.93
CA LYS A 271 28.48 -7.93 15.33
C LYS A 271 27.08 -7.75 14.82
N ARG A 272 26.30 -6.84 15.46
CA ARG A 272 24.99 -6.44 15.01
C ARG A 272 25.06 -5.22 14.07
N ARG A 273 24.64 -5.41 12.81
CA ARG A 273 24.64 -4.35 11.79
C ARG A 273 23.22 -4.12 11.28
N GLN A 274 22.60 -3.05 11.76
CA GLN A 274 21.27 -2.64 11.32
C GLN A 274 21.37 -1.50 10.31
N GLY A 275 20.58 -1.61 9.22
CA GLY A 275 20.45 -0.60 8.18
C GLY A 275 19.20 0.24 8.32
N SER A 276 18.77 0.83 7.21
CA SER A 276 17.50 1.55 7.10
C SER A 276 16.32 0.58 7.15
N ILE A 277 15.09 1.13 7.14
CA ILE A 277 13.86 0.30 7.04
C ILE A 277 13.87 -0.51 5.74
N THR A 278 13.33 -1.73 5.80
CA THR A 278 13.33 -2.67 4.66
C THR A 278 12.59 -2.16 3.43
N LYS A 279 11.57 -1.31 3.63
CA LYS A 279 10.66 -0.78 2.60
C LYS A 279 9.92 -1.87 1.81
N THR A 280 9.96 -3.11 2.23
CA THR A 280 9.15 -4.21 1.70
C THR A 280 7.66 -3.99 2.00
N GLY A 281 6.77 -4.66 1.28
CA GLY A 281 5.34 -4.61 1.53
C GLY A 281 4.66 -3.29 1.09
N ASN A 282 3.55 -2.96 1.73
CA ASN A 282 2.63 -1.92 1.25
C ASN A 282 3.19 -0.49 1.43
N SER A 283 3.57 0.14 0.34
CA SER A 283 4.16 1.49 0.32
C SER A 283 3.15 2.58 0.67
N TYR A 284 1.87 2.41 0.30
CA TYR A 284 0.82 3.38 0.56
C TYR A 284 0.46 3.43 2.05
N ALA A 285 0.22 2.28 2.68
CA ALA A 285 -0.01 2.20 4.12
C ALA A 285 1.18 2.76 4.91
N ARG A 286 2.41 2.44 4.50
CA ARG A 286 3.63 3.00 5.10
C ARG A 286 3.69 4.53 4.99
N LYS A 287 3.36 5.11 3.82
CA LYS A 287 3.28 6.56 3.61
C LYS A 287 2.30 7.19 4.57
N LEU A 288 1.06 6.67 4.65
CA LEU A 288 0.02 7.20 5.54
C LEU A 288 0.44 7.20 7.02
N LEU A 289 1.08 6.11 7.48
CA LEU A 289 1.57 6.01 8.86
C LEU A 289 2.71 6.99 9.14
N ILE A 290 3.64 7.18 8.21
CA ILE A 290 4.74 8.13 8.36
C ILE A 290 4.20 9.56 8.41
N GLU A 291 3.28 9.92 7.51
CA GLU A 291 2.64 11.24 7.48
C GLU A 291 1.86 11.51 8.79
N SER A 292 1.11 10.52 9.27
CA SER A 292 0.39 10.61 10.55
C SER A 292 1.33 10.78 11.73
N ALA A 293 2.49 10.11 11.71
CA ALA A 293 3.47 10.18 12.79
C ALA A 293 4.09 11.58 12.99
N TRP A 294 4.14 12.42 11.95
CA TRP A 294 4.60 13.80 12.08
C TRP A 294 3.79 14.68 13.05
N SER A 295 2.54 14.31 13.31
CA SER A 295 1.69 15.02 14.28
C SER A 295 2.20 14.93 15.72
N TYR A 296 2.98 13.88 16.05
CA TYR A 296 3.52 13.64 17.39
C TYR A 296 4.76 14.49 17.73
N ARG A 297 5.23 15.32 16.79
CA ARG A 297 6.26 16.35 17.06
C ARG A 297 5.77 17.45 18.04
N HIS A 298 4.48 17.67 18.08
CA HIS A 298 3.85 18.65 18.96
C HIS A 298 3.56 18.05 20.35
N PRO A 299 3.43 18.87 21.41
CA PRO A 299 3.01 18.40 22.74
C PRO A 299 1.71 17.62 22.68
N ALA A 300 1.58 16.64 23.58
CA ALA A 300 0.34 15.85 23.68
C ALA A 300 -0.81 16.76 24.14
N ARG A 301 -1.90 16.76 23.37
CA ARG A 301 -3.14 17.46 23.69
C ARG A 301 -4.29 16.92 22.86
N VAL A 302 -5.50 17.01 23.38
CA VAL A 302 -6.74 16.80 22.62
C VAL A 302 -7.18 18.16 22.10
N SER A 303 -7.15 18.37 20.79
CA SER A 303 -7.69 19.57 20.14
C SER A 303 -9.20 19.44 19.97
N ILE A 304 -9.89 20.55 19.70
CA ILE A 304 -11.34 20.55 19.40
C ILE A 304 -11.66 19.58 18.25
N ASP A 305 -10.83 19.54 17.20
CA ASP A 305 -11.04 18.63 16.08
C ASP A 305 -10.88 17.16 16.47
N ILE A 306 -9.96 16.84 17.38
CA ILE A 306 -9.82 15.49 17.93
C ILE A 306 -11.01 15.16 18.82
N GLN A 307 -11.45 16.10 19.67
CA GLN A 307 -12.60 15.93 20.56
C GLN A 307 -13.88 15.61 19.78
N ARG A 308 -14.16 16.33 18.68
CA ARG A 308 -15.29 16.03 17.78
C ARG A 308 -15.23 14.61 17.23
N ARG A 309 -14.04 14.12 16.90
CA ARG A 309 -13.84 12.75 16.39
C ARG A 309 -13.92 11.68 17.48
N HIS A 310 -13.89 12.08 18.74
CA HIS A 310 -14.07 11.18 19.89
C HIS A 310 -15.55 10.90 20.20
N GLU A 311 -16.47 11.67 19.63
CA GLU A 311 -17.90 11.49 19.85
C GLU A 311 -18.34 10.10 19.41
N GLY A 312 -19.04 9.38 20.28
CA GLY A 312 -19.52 8.01 20.03
C GLY A 312 -18.46 6.91 20.10
N ILE A 313 -17.18 7.24 20.37
CA ILE A 313 -16.12 6.23 20.48
C ILE A 313 -16.03 5.69 21.92
N PRO A 314 -15.98 4.35 22.11
CA PRO A 314 -15.87 3.75 23.44
C PRO A 314 -14.63 4.23 24.22
N LYS A 315 -14.81 4.51 25.52
CA LYS A 315 -13.74 5.00 26.40
C LYS A 315 -12.44 4.18 26.35
N PRO A 316 -12.45 2.83 26.34
CA PRO A 316 -11.21 2.06 26.24
C PRO A 316 -10.37 2.35 24.98
N ILE A 317 -11.01 2.72 23.86
CA ILE A 317 -10.32 3.11 22.62
C ILE A 317 -9.70 4.51 22.79
N LEU A 318 -10.43 5.44 23.40
CA LEU A 318 -9.93 6.80 23.69
C LEU A 318 -8.73 6.78 24.64
N ASP A 319 -8.79 5.96 25.69
CA ASP A 319 -7.69 5.79 26.65
C ASP A 319 -6.43 5.25 25.93
N ARG A 320 -6.58 4.23 25.08
CA ARG A 320 -5.47 3.72 24.27
C ARG A 320 -4.90 4.74 23.28
N ALA A 321 -5.76 5.55 22.67
CA ALA A 321 -5.34 6.62 21.77
C ALA A 321 -4.54 7.70 22.51
N TRP A 322 -4.96 8.04 23.73
CA TRP A 322 -4.27 8.98 24.59
C TRP A 322 -2.91 8.45 25.06
N ASP A 323 -2.84 7.21 25.55
CA ASP A 323 -1.60 6.55 25.95
C ASP A 323 -0.60 6.46 24.79
N ALA A 324 -1.09 6.11 23.63
CA ALA A 324 -0.27 6.10 22.40
C ALA A 324 0.27 7.50 22.10
N GLN A 325 -0.55 8.56 22.25
CA GLN A 325 -0.13 9.94 22.02
C GLN A 325 0.97 10.36 23.00
N LEU A 326 0.79 10.10 24.29
CA LEU A 326 1.80 10.39 25.33
C LEU A 326 3.13 9.70 25.03
N ARG A 327 3.07 8.40 24.75
CA ARG A 327 4.24 7.57 24.44
C ARG A 327 4.98 8.05 23.19
N LEU A 328 4.25 8.34 22.12
CA LEU A 328 4.83 8.75 20.83
C LEU A 328 5.43 10.16 20.91
N CYS A 329 4.78 11.11 21.57
CA CYS A 329 5.32 12.45 21.79
C CYS A 329 6.60 12.43 22.64
N ARG A 330 6.66 11.59 23.70
CA ARG A 330 7.87 11.39 24.50
C ARG A 330 9.01 10.77 23.65
N ARG A 331 8.68 9.76 22.85
CA ARG A 331 9.65 9.08 21.98
C ARG A 331 10.21 10.04 20.93
N TYR A 332 9.38 10.83 20.28
CA TYR A 332 9.81 11.83 19.31
C TYR A 332 10.81 12.82 19.93
N ARG A 333 10.47 13.43 21.07
CA ARG A 333 11.35 14.37 21.78
C ARG A 333 12.70 13.74 22.11
N ARG A 334 12.71 12.50 22.63
CA ARG A 334 13.94 11.78 22.95
C ARG A 334 14.82 11.52 21.72
N LEU A 335 14.21 11.16 20.56
CA LEU A 335 14.96 10.93 19.34
C LEU A 335 15.56 12.21 18.77
N VAL A 336 14.81 13.33 18.79
CA VAL A 336 15.31 14.63 18.34
C VAL A 336 16.46 15.12 19.23
N ALA A 337 16.35 14.97 20.54
CA ALA A 337 17.44 15.31 21.46
C ALA A 337 18.72 14.50 21.17
N LYS A 338 18.58 13.19 20.94
CA LYS A 338 19.74 12.34 20.57
C LYS A 338 20.35 12.71 19.21
N ALA A 339 19.55 13.08 18.22
CA ALA A 339 20.03 13.51 16.91
C ALA A 339 20.85 14.81 17.01
N ARG A 340 20.35 15.79 17.78
CA ARG A 340 21.06 17.07 18.04
C ARG A 340 22.42 16.85 18.69
N VAL A 341 22.51 15.95 19.68
CA VAL A 341 23.77 15.61 20.36
C VAL A 341 24.75 14.94 19.40
N ARG A 342 24.31 14.11 18.47
CA ARG A 342 25.17 13.47 17.45
C ARG A 342 25.70 14.48 16.44
N THR A 343 24.88 15.40 15.95
CA THR A 343 25.30 16.46 15.01
C THR A 343 26.26 17.44 15.66
N SER A 344 26.09 17.80 16.93
CA SER A 344 27.04 18.67 17.64
C SER A 344 28.39 18.01 17.90
N ARG A 345 28.45 16.67 18.02
CA ARG A 345 29.69 15.90 18.18
C ARG A 345 30.43 15.58 16.86
N SER A 346 29.70 15.65 15.73
CA SER A 346 30.27 15.37 14.40
C SER A 346 30.68 16.64 13.64
N SER A 347 30.49 17.84 14.19
CA SER A 347 31.10 19.06 13.69
C SER A 347 32.51 19.17 14.29
N PRO A 348 33.60 18.95 13.51
CA PRO A 348 34.92 19.34 13.97
C PRO A 348 34.92 20.85 14.14
N LEU A 349 35.27 21.31 15.32
CA LEU A 349 35.72 22.66 15.57
C LEU A 349 36.70 23.07 14.45
N ARG A 350 36.25 23.90 13.52
CA ARG A 350 37.25 24.71 12.79
C ARG A 350 37.66 25.79 13.77
N GLU A 351 38.72 25.48 14.52
CA GLU A 351 39.58 26.48 15.09
C GLU A 351 40.38 27.10 13.93
N ASN A 352 40.31 28.41 13.90
CA ASN A 352 41.01 29.46 13.12
C ASN A 352 40.27 29.95 11.88
#